data_a3c41c8a925548b4f04409f9a0061960
#
_entry.id   a3c41c8a925548b4f04409f9a0061960
#
_cell.length_a   1.000
_cell.length_b   1.000
_cell.length_c   1.000
_cell.angle_alpha   90.00
_cell.angle_beta   90.00
_cell.angle_gamma   90.00
#
_symmetry.space_group_name_H-M   'P 1'
#
loop_
_entity.id
_entity.type
_entity.pdbx_description
1 polymer ?
#
loop_
_entity_poly.entity_id
_entity_poly.type
_entity_poly.pdbx_seq_one_letter_code
_entity_poly.pdbx_strand_id
1 'polypeptide(L)'
;MKIGLIDVDGHNFPNLALMKISAWHKARGDSVEWWWGWGQYDRVYISKVFDETYSKDILDPLNAKEIIRGGTGYGLDNKLPEEIERMYPDYSLYPQYTKDTAYGFLTRGCPNNCPFCIVCAKEGRKSCKVADLSDWWNGQKNIVLCDPNLLACRDHMDLLGQLADSKAWVDMNQGADARMLTEKNIEALNRVKFKRIHFAWDLMDRSEQIIKGLNLYLEQGKIHDPSRRLVYVLTNFNTTMEENLYRIYTLRDMGYDPFVMVYDKPNAPREIRRLQRWSNNKWVFKKCPKFENYKG
;
A
#
# COMPACT_ATOMS: atom_id res chain seq x y z
N MET A 1 10.38 27.29 -15.95
CA MET A 1 11.50 26.83 -15.12
C MET A 1 11.97 25.46 -15.62
N LYS A 2 13.21 25.09 -15.33
CA LYS A 2 13.71 23.71 -15.53
C LYS A 2 13.69 22.97 -14.17
N ILE A 3 12.88 21.91 -14.08
CA ILE A 3 12.61 21.15 -12.85
C ILE A 3 13.24 19.76 -12.97
N GLY A 4 14.05 19.40 -11.97
CA GLY A 4 14.59 18.06 -11.81
C GLY A 4 13.82 17.28 -10.77
N LEU A 5 13.60 15.97 -10.98
CA LEU A 5 12.95 15.07 -10.03
C LEU A 5 13.90 13.95 -9.63
N ILE A 6 13.94 13.60 -8.37
CA ILE A 6 14.70 12.49 -7.82
C ILE A 6 13.79 11.64 -6.95
N ASP A 7 13.67 10.36 -7.30
CA ASP A 7 13.00 9.33 -6.50
C ASP A 7 14.07 8.48 -5.81
N VAL A 8 14.31 8.72 -4.52
CA VAL A 8 15.36 8.04 -3.75
C VAL A 8 15.04 6.55 -3.58
N ASP A 9 13.75 6.24 -3.45
CA ASP A 9 13.27 4.91 -3.11
C ASP A 9 12.78 4.09 -4.32
N GLY A 10 12.92 4.54 -5.53
CA GLY A 10 12.38 4.03 -6.81
C GLY A 10 12.27 2.50 -6.97
N HIS A 11 11.58 1.82 -6.06
CA HIS A 11 11.52 0.36 -5.93
C HIS A 11 10.26 -0.25 -6.54
N ASN A 12 10.16 -0.26 -7.87
CA ASN A 12 9.06 -0.90 -8.58
C ASN A 12 7.66 -0.36 -8.26
N PHE A 13 7.56 0.85 -7.74
CA PHE A 13 6.32 1.53 -7.41
C PHE A 13 6.43 3.03 -7.78
N PRO A 14 5.42 3.63 -8.43
CA PRO A 14 5.50 5.03 -8.80
C PRO A 14 5.35 5.95 -7.58
N ASN A 15 6.13 7.01 -7.52
CA ASN A 15 6.02 8.01 -6.48
C ASN A 15 4.92 9.03 -6.82
N LEU A 16 3.76 8.91 -6.18
CA LEU A 16 2.59 9.74 -6.45
C LEU A 16 2.86 11.24 -6.20
N ALA A 17 3.69 11.57 -5.22
CA ALA A 17 4.04 12.97 -4.94
C ALA A 17 4.80 13.59 -6.12
N LEU A 18 5.81 12.88 -6.65
CA LEU A 18 6.56 13.34 -7.82
C LEU A 18 5.69 13.41 -9.08
N MET A 19 4.74 12.48 -9.27
CA MET A 19 3.80 12.53 -10.39
C MET A 19 2.91 13.77 -10.32
N LYS A 20 2.43 14.15 -9.14
CA LYS A 20 1.61 15.36 -8.95
C LYS A 20 2.43 16.64 -9.11
N ILE A 21 3.67 16.66 -8.58
CA ILE A 21 4.62 17.77 -8.78
C ILE A 21 4.91 17.95 -10.29
N SER A 22 5.16 16.85 -11.00
CA SER A 22 5.39 16.88 -12.45
C SER A 22 4.19 17.48 -13.20
N ALA A 23 2.98 17.00 -12.88
CA ALA A 23 1.75 17.49 -13.49
C ALA A 23 1.55 19.00 -13.24
N TRP A 24 1.76 19.45 -11.99
CA TRP A 24 1.61 20.85 -11.62
C TRP A 24 2.58 21.77 -12.35
N HIS A 25 3.85 21.41 -12.44
CA HIS A 25 4.85 22.17 -13.19
C HIS A 25 4.59 22.19 -14.68
N LYS A 26 4.27 21.02 -15.28
CA LYS A 26 3.94 20.94 -16.72
C LYS A 26 2.72 21.81 -17.07
N ALA A 27 1.68 21.82 -16.23
CA ALA A 27 0.51 22.69 -16.42
C ALA A 27 0.85 24.19 -16.40
N ARG A 28 1.96 24.59 -15.82
CA ARG A 28 2.48 25.97 -15.77
C ARG A 28 3.48 26.29 -16.89
N GLY A 29 3.73 25.33 -17.79
CA GLY A 29 4.67 25.50 -18.90
C GLY A 29 6.14 25.27 -18.52
N ASP A 30 6.41 24.69 -17.35
CA ASP A 30 7.76 24.35 -16.93
C ASP A 30 8.24 23.05 -17.61
N SER A 31 9.55 22.96 -17.86
CA SER A 31 10.21 21.71 -18.33
C SER A 31 10.51 20.83 -17.13
N VAL A 32 9.98 19.59 -17.13
CA VAL A 32 10.16 18.61 -16.04
C VAL A 32 10.83 17.38 -16.59
N GLU A 33 11.91 16.94 -15.91
CA GLU A 33 12.63 15.72 -16.25
C GLU A 33 13.18 15.03 -15.01
N TRP A 34 13.59 13.77 -15.14
CA TRP A 34 14.41 13.12 -14.12
C TRP A 34 15.74 13.86 -14.00
N TRP A 35 16.14 14.18 -12.76
CA TRP A 35 17.42 14.87 -12.54
C TRP A 35 18.58 14.00 -12.98
N TRP A 36 19.54 14.63 -13.62
CA TRP A 36 20.82 14.04 -13.95
C TRP A 36 21.95 15.07 -13.78
N GLY A 37 23.17 14.61 -13.64
CA GLY A 37 24.29 15.43 -13.17
C GLY A 37 24.71 16.58 -14.09
N TRP A 38 24.10 16.74 -15.26
CA TRP A 38 24.48 17.75 -16.26
C TRP A 38 23.37 18.79 -16.48
N GLY A 39 23.82 20.02 -16.83
CA GLY A 39 22.90 21.14 -17.00
C GLY A 39 22.64 21.87 -15.68
N GLN A 40 21.81 22.89 -15.76
CA GLN A 40 21.38 23.70 -14.61
C GLN A 40 19.89 23.53 -14.41
N TYR A 41 19.45 23.37 -13.15
CA TYR A 41 18.06 23.29 -12.75
C TYR A 41 17.68 24.53 -11.94
N ASP A 42 16.50 25.06 -12.19
CA ASP A 42 15.93 26.11 -11.34
C ASP A 42 15.53 25.52 -9.99
N ARG A 43 14.96 24.29 -10.00
CA ARG A 43 14.56 23.58 -8.79
C ARG A 43 14.69 22.06 -8.97
N VAL A 44 15.12 21.37 -7.90
CA VAL A 44 15.13 19.91 -7.84
C VAL A 44 14.28 19.46 -6.66
N TYR A 45 13.32 18.57 -6.93
CA TYR A 45 12.54 17.88 -5.90
C TYR A 45 13.12 16.51 -5.64
N ILE A 46 13.37 16.21 -4.36
CA ILE A 46 13.90 14.93 -3.89
C ILE A 46 12.82 14.30 -3.01
N SER A 47 12.30 13.15 -3.41
CA SER A 47 11.30 12.41 -2.64
C SER A 47 11.87 11.13 -2.08
N LYS A 48 11.66 10.90 -0.78
CA LYS A 48 12.06 9.71 -0.05
C LYS A 48 10.91 9.22 0.82
N VAL A 49 10.53 7.97 0.69
CA VAL A 49 9.40 7.36 1.41
C VAL A 49 9.86 6.64 2.66
N PHE A 50 10.96 5.90 2.58
CA PHE A 50 11.52 5.12 3.69
C PHE A 50 12.59 5.90 4.44
N ASP A 51 12.76 5.60 5.73
CA ASP A 51 13.82 6.16 6.56
C ASP A 51 15.23 5.65 6.19
N GLU A 52 16.25 6.13 6.88
CA GLU A 52 17.66 5.77 6.64
C GLU A 52 17.96 4.28 6.80
N THR A 53 17.14 3.53 7.54
CA THR A 53 17.30 2.08 7.71
C THR A 53 17.08 1.32 6.41
N TYR A 54 16.14 1.81 5.60
CA TYR A 54 15.72 1.16 4.36
C TYR A 54 16.22 1.85 3.10
N SER A 55 16.41 3.18 3.16
CA SER A 55 16.83 3.98 2.02
C SER A 55 17.86 5.03 2.47
N LYS A 56 19.11 4.85 2.02
CA LYS A 56 20.14 5.86 2.23
C LYS A 56 19.80 7.12 1.45
N ASP A 57 20.08 8.28 2.08
CA ASP A 57 19.90 9.56 1.41
C ASP A 57 20.97 9.80 0.32
N ILE A 58 20.71 10.73 -0.54
CA ILE A 58 21.61 11.15 -1.61
C ILE A 58 22.25 12.49 -1.29
N LEU A 59 23.40 12.76 -1.90
CA LEU A 59 24.05 14.06 -1.83
C LEU A 59 23.23 15.12 -2.59
N ASP A 60 23.35 16.37 -2.16
CA ASP A 60 22.69 17.49 -2.81
C ASP A 60 23.15 17.69 -4.25
N PRO A 61 22.24 17.83 -5.21
CA PRO A 61 22.55 18.24 -6.56
C PRO A 61 23.25 19.59 -6.61
N LEU A 62 24.52 19.61 -7.03
CA LEU A 62 25.31 20.86 -7.14
C LEU A 62 24.86 21.78 -8.27
N ASN A 63 24.05 21.26 -9.21
CA ASN A 63 23.56 21.95 -10.39
C ASN A 63 22.10 22.45 -10.25
N ALA A 64 21.61 22.60 -9.03
CA ALA A 64 20.28 23.13 -8.72
C ALA A 64 20.38 24.46 -7.98
N LYS A 65 19.54 25.45 -8.34
CA LYS A 65 19.44 26.72 -7.61
C LYS A 65 18.67 26.53 -6.29
N GLU A 66 17.66 25.66 -6.30
CA GLU A 66 16.82 25.35 -5.15
C GLU A 66 16.61 23.84 -5.06
N ILE A 67 16.67 23.31 -3.83
CA ILE A 67 16.43 21.89 -3.54
C ILE A 67 15.27 21.78 -2.55
N ILE A 68 14.25 21.00 -2.89
CA ILE A 68 13.10 20.72 -2.01
C ILE A 68 13.07 19.22 -1.72
N ARG A 69 13.20 18.88 -0.44
CA ARG A 69 13.06 17.51 0.06
C ARG A 69 11.66 17.27 0.59
N GLY A 70 11.07 16.12 0.25
CA GLY A 70 9.75 15.73 0.68
C GLY A 70 9.59 14.21 0.81
N GLY A 71 8.45 13.83 1.35
CA GLY A 71 8.11 12.43 1.61
C GLY A 71 8.37 12.00 3.05
N THR A 72 7.83 10.85 3.40
CA THR A 72 7.79 10.32 4.77
C THR A 72 9.18 10.03 5.33
N GLY A 73 10.14 9.66 4.47
CA GLY A 73 11.52 9.38 4.85
C GLY A 73 12.30 10.61 5.36
N TYR A 74 11.85 11.82 5.03
CA TYR A 74 12.40 13.06 5.57
C TYR A 74 11.61 13.63 6.75
N GLY A 75 10.36 13.19 6.94
CA GLY A 75 9.53 13.60 8.06
C GLY A 75 8.05 13.34 7.84
N LEU A 76 7.34 13.02 8.91
CA LEU A 76 5.91 12.70 8.85
C LEU A 76 5.05 13.92 8.50
N ASP A 77 5.53 15.13 8.83
CA ASP A 77 4.80 16.39 8.58
C ASP A 77 4.94 16.89 7.13
N ASN A 78 5.79 16.25 6.32
CA ASN A 78 5.96 16.61 4.92
C ASN A 78 4.67 16.32 4.15
N LYS A 79 4.01 17.37 3.67
CA LYS A 79 2.79 17.32 2.84
C LYS A 79 2.98 18.17 1.60
N LEU A 80 2.38 17.73 0.52
CA LEU A 80 2.28 18.57 -0.68
C LEU A 80 1.35 19.76 -0.38
N PRO A 81 1.62 20.95 -0.97
CA PRO A 81 0.65 22.02 -1.05
C PRO A 81 -0.67 21.51 -1.67
N GLU A 82 -1.80 22.01 -1.20
CA GLU A 82 -3.13 21.53 -1.62
C GLU A 82 -3.34 21.63 -3.14
N GLU A 83 -2.83 22.69 -3.77
CA GLU A 83 -2.88 22.88 -5.22
C GLU A 83 -2.14 21.80 -6.01
N ILE A 84 -1.05 21.23 -5.43
CA ILE A 84 -0.30 20.11 -6.03
C ILE A 84 -0.98 18.79 -5.67
N GLU A 85 -1.46 18.63 -4.43
CA GLU A 85 -2.12 17.40 -3.98
C GLU A 85 -3.37 17.08 -4.81
N ARG A 86 -4.08 18.08 -5.32
CA ARG A 86 -5.26 17.95 -6.18
C ARG A 86 -4.97 17.70 -7.66
N MET A 87 -3.69 17.73 -8.07
CA MET A 87 -3.36 17.48 -9.47
C MET A 87 -3.63 16.02 -9.87
N TYR A 88 -4.19 15.86 -11.08
CA TYR A 88 -4.21 14.54 -11.73
C TYR A 88 -2.77 14.07 -11.93
N PRO A 89 -2.40 12.83 -11.50
CA PRO A 89 -1.02 12.39 -11.55
C PRO A 89 -0.46 12.30 -12.98
N ASP A 90 0.76 12.74 -13.17
CA ASP A 90 1.47 12.57 -14.45
C ASP A 90 1.95 11.13 -14.61
N TYR A 91 1.09 10.29 -15.17
CA TYR A 91 1.39 8.88 -15.41
C TYR A 91 2.52 8.67 -16.43
N SER A 92 2.85 9.67 -17.24
CA SER A 92 3.98 9.58 -18.19
C SER A 92 5.35 9.55 -17.50
N LEU A 93 5.41 9.93 -16.22
CA LEU A 93 6.67 9.94 -15.45
C LEU A 93 7.20 8.53 -15.15
N TYR A 94 6.30 7.53 -15.02
CA TYR A 94 6.65 6.12 -14.71
C TYR A 94 6.00 5.15 -15.71
N PRO A 95 6.28 5.25 -17.02
CA PRO A 95 5.57 4.50 -18.05
C PRO A 95 5.66 2.97 -17.86
N GLN A 96 6.73 2.49 -17.25
CA GLN A 96 6.93 1.06 -16.98
C GLN A 96 5.93 0.48 -15.95
N TYR A 97 5.35 1.31 -15.06
CA TYR A 97 4.40 0.88 -14.03
C TYR A 97 2.97 1.32 -14.33
N THR A 98 2.82 2.41 -15.07
CA THR A 98 1.55 3.16 -15.16
C THR A 98 0.85 3.02 -16.52
N LYS A 99 1.43 2.28 -17.48
CA LYS A 99 0.87 2.12 -18.83
C LYS A 99 -0.62 1.76 -18.84
N ASP A 100 -1.01 0.79 -18.00
CA ASP A 100 -2.39 0.29 -17.89
C ASP A 100 -2.90 0.35 -16.43
N THR A 101 -2.19 1.04 -15.53
CA THR A 101 -2.46 1.01 -14.08
C THR A 101 -2.50 2.42 -13.51
N ALA A 102 -3.59 2.76 -12.86
CA ALA A 102 -3.71 3.96 -12.04
C ALA A 102 -3.37 3.67 -10.58
N TYR A 103 -2.77 4.63 -9.91
CA TYR A 103 -2.38 4.58 -8.50
C TYR A 103 -2.96 5.79 -7.78
N GLY A 104 -3.56 5.57 -6.61
CA GLY A 104 -4.11 6.69 -5.86
C GLY A 104 -4.70 6.31 -4.51
N PHE A 105 -5.26 7.33 -3.88
CA PHE A 105 -5.99 7.24 -2.61
C PHE A 105 -7.40 7.79 -2.81
N LEU A 106 -8.38 7.07 -2.31
CA LEU A 106 -9.75 7.57 -2.12
C LEU A 106 -9.92 8.10 -0.68
N THR A 107 -9.22 7.44 0.27
CA THR A 107 -9.26 7.80 1.69
C THR A 107 -7.86 7.90 2.29
N ARG A 108 -7.72 8.73 3.33
CA ARG A 108 -6.52 8.81 4.15
C ARG A 108 -6.88 8.77 5.62
N GLY A 109 -5.90 8.33 6.46
CA GLY A 109 -6.07 8.17 7.89
C GLY A 109 -6.67 6.82 8.28
N CYS A 110 -6.51 6.45 9.56
CA CYS A 110 -6.97 5.18 10.09
C CYS A 110 -7.28 5.27 11.59
N PRO A 111 -8.44 4.76 12.08
CA PRO A 111 -8.78 4.81 13.50
C PRO A 111 -8.05 3.78 14.36
N ASN A 112 -7.36 2.80 13.78
CA ASN A 112 -6.86 1.63 14.50
C ASN A 112 -5.70 1.89 15.45
N ASN A 113 -4.92 2.94 15.23
CA ASN A 113 -3.75 3.33 16.05
C ASN A 113 -2.83 2.14 16.40
N CYS A 114 -2.52 1.30 15.40
CA CYS A 114 -1.63 0.15 15.59
C CYS A 114 -0.23 0.64 15.97
N PRO A 115 0.43 0.06 17.00
CA PRO A 115 1.68 0.60 17.55
C PRO A 115 2.88 0.52 16.58
N PHE A 116 2.80 -0.31 15.55
CA PHE A 116 3.81 -0.42 14.50
C PHE A 116 3.56 0.50 13.29
N CYS A 117 2.41 1.17 13.22
CA CYS A 117 1.93 1.85 12.02
C CYS A 117 2.03 3.36 12.14
N ILE A 118 2.64 4.00 11.14
CA ILE A 118 2.82 5.46 11.09
C ILE A 118 1.58 6.22 10.62
N VAL A 119 0.55 5.54 10.09
CA VAL A 119 -0.59 6.18 9.43
C VAL A 119 -1.30 7.16 10.36
N CYS A 120 -1.56 6.78 11.62
CA CYS A 120 -2.23 7.66 12.57
C CYS A 120 -1.43 8.94 12.88
N ALA A 121 -0.11 8.84 12.95
CA ALA A 121 0.77 9.99 13.18
C ALA A 121 0.84 10.90 11.94
N LYS A 122 0.88 10.31 10.75
CA LYS A 122 1.04 11.04 9.48
C LYS A 122 -0.27 11.61 8.94
N GLU A 123 -1.35 10.84 8.97
CA GLU A 123 -2.60 11.11 8.24
C GLU A 123 -3.81 11.32 9.16
N GLY A 124 -3.63 11.06 10.48
CA GLY A 124 -4.68 11.23 11.48
C GLY A 124 -5.43 9.94 11.81
N ARG A 125 -6.24 10.03 12.89
CA ARG A 125 -6.97 8.90 13.50
C ARG A 125 -8.38 8.72 12.96
N LYS A 126 -8.69 9.24 11.80
CA LYS A 126 -9.99 9.10 11.16
C LYS A 126 -9.77 8.82 9.68
N SER A 127 -10.41 7.78 9.14
CA SER A 127 -10.44 7.57 7.71
C SER A 127 -11.41 8.57 7.07
N CYS A 128 -10.90 9.44 6.23
CA CYS A 128 -11.67 10.49 5.56
C CYS A 128 -11.49 10.36 4.04
N LYS A 129 -12.58 10.59 3.29
CA LYS A 129 -12.51 10.73 1.84
C LYS A 129 -11.63 11.92 1.46
N VAL A 130 -10.69 11.72 0.53
CA VAL A 130 -9.76 12.76 0.04
C VAL A 130 -9.86 12.96 -1.47
N ALA A 131 -10.46 12.03 -2.20
CA ALA A 131 -10.65 12.12 -3.64
C ALA A 131 -11.83 11.25 -4.10
N ASP A 132 -12.39 11.57 -5.25
CA ASP A 132 -13.19 10.66 -6.05
C ASP A 132 -12.27 9.88 -7.01
N LEU A 133 -12.73 8.75 -7.51
CA LEU A 133 -11.92 7.91 -8.42
C LEU A 133 -11.52 8.68 -9.68
N SER A 134 -12.41 9.54 -10.20
CA SER A 134 -12.17 10.38 -11.38
C SER A 134 -11.03 11.38 -11.21
N ASP A 135 -10.63 11.73 -9.98
CA ASP A 135 -9.57 12.69 -9.73
C ASP A 135 -8.18 12.15 -10.08
N TRP A 136 -8.04 10.81 -10.24
CA TRP A 136 -6.76 10.18 -10.53
C TRP A 136 -6.82 8.93 -11.44
N TRP A 137 -8.04 8.50 -11.84
CA TRP A 137 -8.25 7.40 -12.78
C TRP A 137 -9.01 7.89 -14.02
N ASN A 138 -8.57 7.48 -15.22
CA ASN A 138 -9.21 7.82 -16.48
C ASN A 138 -9.16 6.62 -17.45
N GLY A 139 -9.83 5.53 -17.06
CA GLY A 139 -10.00 4.37 -17.95
C GLY A 139 -8.85 3.36 -17.96
N GLN A 140 -7.83 3.48 -17.09
CA GLN A 140 -6.80 2.45 -16.94
C GLN A 140 -7.42 1.11 -16.55
N LYS A 141 -6.89 0.01 -17.08
CA LYS A 141 -7.41 -1.35 -16.85
C LYS A 141 -7.26 -1.84 -15.41
N ASN A 142 -6.25 -1.32 -14.71
CA ASN A 142 -5.94 -1.70 -13.34
C ASN A 142 -5.92 -0.45 -12.45
N ILE A 143 -6.33 -0.63 -11.21
CA ILE A 143 -6.29 0.36 -10.13
C ILE A 143 -5.52 -0.25 -8.97
N VAL A 144 -4.48 0.43 -8.50
CA VAL A 144 -3.82 0.15 -7.22
C VAL A 144 -4.27 1.20 -6.21
N LEU A 145 -5.06 0.77 -5.26
CA LEU A 145 -5.60 1.59 -4.20
C LEU A 145 -4.67 1.54 -2.99
N CYS A 146 -4.14 2.70 -2.61
CA CYS A 146 -3.16 2.83 -1.53
C CYS A 146 -3.79 3.19 -0.18
N ASP A 147 -5.11 3.14 -0.06
CA ASP A 147 -5.88 3.54 1.11
C ASP A 147 -5.47 2.77 2.36
N PRO A 148 -5.16 3.45 3.48
CA PRO A 148 -4.79 2.78 4.73
C PRO A 148 -5.92 1.95 5.33
N ASN A 149 -7.18 2.43 5.25
CA ASN A 149 -8.36 1.72 5.72
C ASN A 149 -9.63 2.30 5.08
N LEU A 150 -9.95 1.86 3.88
CA LEU A 150 -11.13 2.31 3.12
C LEU A 150 -12.43 2.02 3.89
N LEU A 151 -12.58 0.81 4.46
CA LEU A 151 -13.82 0.40 5.10
C LEU A 151 -14.16 1.20 6.37
N ALA A 152 -13.17 1.85 7.00
CA ALA A 152 -13.40 2.74 8.14
C ALA A 152 -13.89 4.14 7.74
N CYS A 153 -13.89 4.49 6.45
CA CYS A 153 -14.41 5.76 5.97
C CYS A 153 -15.93 5.73 5.97
N ARG A 154 -16.56 6.86 6.37
CA ARG A 154 -18.03 6.99 6.35
C ARG A 154 -18.59 6.78 4.93
N ASP A 155 -17.86 7.26 3.93
CA ASP A 155 -18.28 7.27 2.54
C ASP A 155 -17.86 5.99 1.78
N HIS A 156 -17.40 4.94 2.48
CA HIS A 156 -16.85 3.73 1.86
C HIS A 156 -17.80 3.05 0.88
N MET A 157 -19.11 3.10 1.12
CA MET A 157 -20.11 2.50 0.23
C MET A 157 -20.19 3.19 -1.13
N ASP A 158 -20.14 4.54 -1.15
CA ASP A 158 -20.04 5.32 -2.38
C ASP A 158 -18.74 5.02 -3.13
N LEU A 159 -17.62 5.02 -2.41
CA LEU A 159 -16.30 4.75 -2.98
C LEU A 159 -16.18 3.33 -3.55
N LEU A 160 -16.75 2.31 -2.89
CA LEU A 160 -16.86 0.95 -3.44
C LEU A 160 -17.74 0.92 -4.69
N GLY A 161 -18.80 1.74 -4.75
CA GLY A 161 -19.63 1.93 -5.93
C GLY A 161 -18.80 2.45 -7.12
N GLN A 162 -18.01 3.50 -6.92
CA GLN A 162 -17.13 4.07 -7.94
C GLN A 162 -16.12 3.04 -8.47
N LEU A 163 -15.50 2.25 -7.57
CA LEU A 163 -14.58 1.17 -7.93
C LEU A 163 -15.30 0.07 -8.74
N ALA A 164 -16.52 -0.30 -8.37
CA ALA A 164 -17.31 -1.30 -9.08
C ALA A 164 -17.70 -0.83 -10.48
N ASP A 165 -18.10 0.44 -10.61
CA ASP A 165 -18.57 1.04 -11.87
C ASP A 165 -17.41 1.28 -12.85
N SER A 166 -16.18 1.45 -12.37
CA SER A 166 -14.97 1.55 -13.20
C SER A 166 -14.73 0.33 -14.09
N LYS A 167 -15.21 -0.86 -13.68
CA LYS A 167 -14.92 -2.17 -14.30
C LYS A 167 -13.43 -2.50 -14.39
N ALA A 168 -12.54 -1.71 -13.81
CA ALA A 168 -11.12 -1.99 -13.71
C ALA A 168 -10.82 -3.12 -12.72
N TRP A 169 -9.66 -3.74 -12.86
CA TRP A 169 -9.14 -4.67 -11.85
C TRP A 169 -8.53 -3.89 -10.69
N VAL A 170 -9.11 -4.05 -9.51
CA VAL A 170 -8.69 -3.33 -8.31
C VAL A 170 -7.76 -4.19 -7.46
N ASP A 171 -6.69 -3.57 -6.98
CA ASP A 171 -5.81 -4.09 -5.95
C ASP A 171 -5.87 -3.14 -4.75
N MET A 172 -6.45 -3.61 -3.64
CA MET A 172 -6.43 -2.91 -2.34
C MET A 172 -5.12 -3.25 -1.63
N ASN A 173 -4.03 -2.60 -2.05
CA ASN A 173 -2.66 -2.93 -1.70
C ASN A 173 -2.39 -2.99 -0.18
N GLN A 174 -3.08 -2.17 0.62
CA GLN A 174 -2.93 -2.17 2.09
C GLN A 174 -3.85 -3.18 2.80
N GLY A 175 -4.76 -3.81 2.06
CA GLY A 175 -5.74 -4.75 2.59
C GLY A 175 -6.97 -4.08 3.21
N ALA A 176 -8.08 -4.82 3.21
CA ALA A 176 -9.31 -4.44 3.88
C ALA A 176 -9.28 -4.88 5.35
N ASP A 177 -9.80 -4.06 6.25
CA ASP A 177 -9.93 -4.40 7.67
C ASP A 177 -11.07 -5.41 7.86
N ALA A 178 -10.72 -6.68 8.09
CA ALA A 178 -11.70 -7.75 8.24
C ALA A 178 -12.72 -7.51 9.37
N ARG A 179 -12.36 -6.74 10.40
CA ARG A 179 -13.24 -6.40 11.53
C ARG A 179 -14.38 -5.44 11.15
N MET A 180 -14.20 -4.73 10.03
CA MET A 180 -15.19 -3.78 9.49
C MET A 180 -16.14 -4.43 8.48
N LEU A 181 -15.96 -5.73 8.19
CA LEU A 181 -16.82 -6.44 7.25
C LEU A 181 -18.25 -6.59 7.80
N THR A 182 -19.19 -6.29 6.94
CA THR A 182 -20.63 -6.46 7.13
C THR A 182 -21.22 -7.07 5.86
N GLU A 183 -22.38 -7.70 5.94
CA GLU A 183 -23.09 -8.23 4.76
C GLU A 183 -23.20 -7.16 3.66
N LYS A 184 -23.58 -5.95 4.03
CA LYS A 184 -23.78 -4.84 3.12
C LYS A 184 -22.50 -4.42 2.36
N ASN A 185 -21.37 -4.31 3.06
CA ASN A 185 -20.13 -3.92 2.36
C ASN A 185 -19.47 -5.09 1.63
N ILE A 186 -19.70 -6.34 2.04
CA ILE A 186 -19.31 -7.52 1.25
C ILE A 186 -20.07 -7.57 -0.07
N GLU A 187 -21.37 -7.28 -0.06
CA GLU A 187 -22.17 -7.18 -1.29
C GLU A 187 -21.56 -6.11 -2.25
N ALA A 188 -21.19 -4.94 -1.72
CA ALA A 188 -20.52 -3.92 -2.51
C ALA A 188 -19.15 -4.38 -3.03
N LEU A 189 -18.31 -5.03 -2.19
CA LEU A 189 -17.05 -5.62 -2.57
C LEU A 189 -17.21 -6.69 -3.67
N ASN A 190 -18.29 -7.47 -3.64
CA ASN A 190 -18.60 -8.48 -4.65
C ASN A 190 -18.85 -7.89 -6.05
N ARG A 191 -19.20 -6.62 -6.14
CA ARG A 191 -19.36 -5.90 -7.42
C ARG A 191 -18.03 -5.43 -8.00
N VAL A 192 -17.01 -5.24 -7.16
CA VAL A 192 -15.66 -4.81 -7.57
C VAL A 192 -14.91 -6.00 -8.19
N LYS A 193 -14.13 -5.73 -9.24
CA LYS A 193 -13.27 -6.74 -9.85
C LYS A 193 -11.93 -6.81 -9.12
N PHE A 194 -11.73 -7.82 -8.31
CA PHE A 194 -10.45 -8.10 -7.68
C PHE A 194 -9.71 -9.24 -8.38
N LYS A 195 -8.41 -9.09 -8.65
CA LYS A 195 -7.53 -10.23 -8.95
C LYS A 195 -7.31 -11.05 -7.69
N ARG A 196 -7.04 -10.37 -6.58
CA ARG A 196 -6.94 -10.89 -5.22
C ARG A 196 -7.60 -9.90 -4.28
N ILE A 197 -8.24 -10.39 -3.23
CA ILE A 197 -8.64 -9.57 -2.10
C ILE A 197 -7.64 -9.76 -0.97
N HIS A 198 -7.27 -8.66 -0.34
CA HIS A 198 -6.28 -8.64 0.74
C HIS A 198 -6.97 -8.24 2.04
N PHE A 199 -6.64 -8.95 3.13
CA PHE A 199 -6.98 -8.63 4.50
C PHE A 199 -5.70 -8.59 5.35
N ALA A 200 -5.81 -8.28 6.65
CA ALA A 200 -4.68 -8.29 7.57
C ALA A 200 -5.06 -8.91 8.93
N TRP A 201 -4.12 -9.66 9.51
CA TRP A 201 -4.19 -10.16 10.89
C TRP A 201 -2.83 -9.91 11.57
N ASP A 202 -2.63 -8.68 12.03
CA ASP A 202 -1.34 -8.23 12.54
C ASP A 202 -1.18 -8.39 14.05
N LEU A 203 -2.28 -8.26 14.82
CA LEU A 203 -2.28 -8.26 16.28
C LEU A 203 -3.11 -9.41 16.85
N MET A 204 -2.60 -10.08 17.87
CA MET A 204 -3.24 -11.24 18.50
C MET A 204 -4.48 -10.87 19.34
N ASP A 205 -4.48 -9.70 19.98
CA ASP A 205 -5.59 -9.19 20.81
C ASP A 205 -6.88 -8.95 20.01
N ARG A 206 -6.79 -8.93 18.67
CA ARG A 206 -7.92 -8.71 17.75
C ARG A 206 -8.36 -9.96 16.99
N SER A 207 -7.80 -11.12 17.34
CA SER A 207 -7.98 -12.39 16.62
C SER A 207 -9.43 -12.79 16.45
N GLU A 208 -10.23 -12.74 17.50
CA GLU A 208 -11.64 -13.13 17.48
C GLU A 208 -12.45 -12.31 16.47
N GLN A 209 -12.28 -10.98 16.48
CA GLN A 209 -13.00 -10.08 15.58
C GLN A 209 -12.56 -10.27 14.12
N ILE A 210 -11.26 -10.51 13.90
CA ILE A 210 -10.72 -10.76 12.56
C ILE A 210 -11.25 -12.08 12.01
N ILE A 211 -11.18 -13.17 12.80
CA ILE A 211 -11.70 -14.49 12.42
C ILE A 211 -13.21 -14.41 12.11
N LYS A 212 -13.98 -13.69 12.92
CA LYS A 212 -15.41 -13.44 12.65
C LYS A 212 -15.64 -12.77 11.30
N GLY A 213 -14.91 -11.71 11.00
CA GLY A 213 -15.03 -11.01 9.72
C GLY A 213 -14.57 -11.87 8.53
N LEU A 214 -13.48 -12.62 8.69
CA LEU A 214 -13.02 -13.54 7.66
C LEU A 214 -14.03 -14.67 7.39
N ASN A 215 -14.66 -15.24 8.43
CA ASN A 215 -15.74 -16.21 8.25
C ASN A 215 -16.94 -15.61 7.51
N LEU A 216 -17.34 -14.41 7.86
CA LEU A 216 -18.44 -13.73 7.15
C LEU A 216 -18.09 -13.55 5.65
N TYR A 217 -16.83 -13.25 5.34
CA TYR A 217 -16.40 -13.16 3.94
C TYR A 217 -16.36 -14.54 3.25
N LEU A 218 -16.04 -15.62 3.95
CA LEU A 218 -16.12 -16.97 3.39
C LEU A 218 -17.55 -17.36 3.00
N GLU A 219 -18.53 -16.94 3.78
CA GLU A 219 -19.94 -17.22 3.56
C GLU A 219 -20.53 -16.39 2.40
N GLN A 220 -20.15 -15.12 2.30
CA GLN A 220 -20.84 -14.16 1.42
C GLN A 220 -19.96 -13.59 0.31
N GLY A 221 -18.65 -13.75 0.40
CA GLY A 221 -17.69 -13.21 -0.58
C GLY A 221 -17.68 -14.02 -1.87
N LYS A 222 -17.59 -13.33 -3.00
CA LYS A 222 -17.59 -13.90 -4.36
C LYS A 222 -16.30 -14.66 -4.72
N ILE A 223 -15.19 -14.35 -4.06
CA ILE A 223 -13.89 -14.98 -4.36
C ILE A 223 -13.79 -16.26 -3.55
N HIS A 224 -13.92 -17.43 -4.18
CA HIS A 224 -13.88 -18.74 -3.51
C HIS A 224 -12.50 -19.42 -3.59
N ASP A 225 -11.64 -19.03 -4.53
CA ASP A 225 -10.29 -19.57 -4.66
C ASP A 225 -9.40 -19.10 -3.51
N PRO A 226 -8.86 -20.01 -2.66
CA PRO A 226 -7.97 -19.66 -1.56
C PRO A 226 -6.76 -18.82 -1.98
N SER A 227 -6.17 -19.10 -3.15
CA SER A 227 -4.99 -18.38 -3.66
C SER A 227 -5.28 -16.91 -4.00
N ARG A 228 -6.55 -16.52 -4.05
CA ARG A 228 -7.02 -15.17 -4.32
C ARG A 228 -7.53 -14.44 -3.07
N ARG A 229 -7.56 -15.10 -1.92
CA ARG A 229 -7.91 -14.52 -0.61
C ARG A 229 -6.67 -14.44 0.26
N LEU A 230 -5.94 -13.35 0.16
CA LEU A 230 -4.67 -13.17 0.84
C LEU A 230 -4.86 -12.45 2.17
N VAL A 231 -4.17 -12.91 3.23
CA VAL A 231 -4.17 -12.24 4.53
C VAL A 231 -2.73 -11.94 4.93
N TYR A 232 -2.42 -10.65 5.11
CA TYR A 232 -1.15 -10.21 5.67
C TYR A 232 -1.05 -10.63 7.14
N VAL A 233 0.11 -11.16 7.53
CA VAL A 233 0.42 -11.57 8.91
C VAL A 233 1.72 -10.87 9.31
N LEU A 234 1.62 -9.83 10.14
CA LEU A 234 2.80 -9.16 10.67
C LEU A 234 3.48 -10.06 11.70
N THR A 235 4.78 -10.24 11.54
CA THR A 235 5.65 -11.00 12.44
C THR A 235 6.81 -10.14 12.92
N ASN A 236 7.52 -10.57 13.95
CA ASN A 236 8.63 -9.83 14.56
C ASN A 236 8.18 -8.52 15.24
N PHE A 237 6.92 -8.43 15.65
CA PHE A 237 6.39 -7.31 16.40
C PHE A 237 5.47 -7.81 17.53
N ASN A 238 6.00 -7.86 18.76
CA ASN A 238 5.26 -8.30 19.96
C ASN A 238 4.49 -9.64 19.78
N THR A 239 5.07 -10.58 19.05
CA THR A 239 4.48 -11.90 18.81
C THR A 239 5.53 -12.99 18.93
N THR A 240 5.14 -14.12 19.53
CA THR A 240 5.97 -15.33 19.61
C THR A 240 5.91 -16.15 18.31
N MET A 241 6.78 -17.13 18.17
CA MET A 241 6.76 -18.03 17.02
C MET A 241 5.45 -18.87 17.00
N GLU A 242 4.99 -19.30 18.16
CA GLU A 242 3.74 -20.06 18.33
C GLU A 242 2.54 -19.25 17.85
N GLU A 243 2.46 -17.97 18.24
CA GLU A 243 1.40 -17.06 17.82
C GLU A 243 1.46 -16.78 16.30
N ASN A 244 2.65 -16.66 15.74
CA ASN A 244 2.83 -16.50 14.29
C ASN A 244 2.34 -17.75 13.54
N LEU A 245 2.73 -18.94 13.99
CA LEU A 245 2.30 -20.22 13.40
C LEU A 245 0.80 -20.46 13.60
N TYR A 246 0.24 -20.12 14.75
CA TYR A 246 -1.20 -20.19 15.01
C TYR A 246 -1.99 -19.40 13.96
N ARG A 247 -1.63 -18.12 13.72
CA ARG A 247 -2.31 -17.29 12.71
C ARG A 247 -2.19 -17.88 11.30
N ILE A 248 -0.97 -18.32 10.93
CA ILE A 248 -0.70 -18.87 9.61
C ILE A 248 -1.48 -20.16 9.37
N TYR A 249 -1.50 -21.09 10.35
CA TYR A 249 -2.21 -22.34 10.23
C TYR A 249 -3.72 -22.14 10.24
N THR A 250 -4.23 -21.30 11.14
CA THR A 250 -5.66 -20.94 11.19
C THR A 250 -6.13 -20.38 9.84
N LEU A 251 -5.40 -19.43 9.25
CA LEU A 251 -5.73 -18.87 7.95
C LEU A 251 -5.74 -19.91 6.85
N ARG A 252 -4.73 -20.79 6.80
CA ARG A 252 -4.67 -21.87 5.83
C ARG A 252 -5.87 -22.82 5.98
N ASP A 253 -6.18 -23.22 7.21
CA ASP A 253 -7.26 -24.17 7.49
C ASP A 253 -8.65 -23.55 7.21
N MET A 254 -8.79 -22.24 7.34
CA MET A 254 -9.95 -21.47 6.87
C MET A 254 -10.01 -21.34 5.33
N GLY A 255 -8.94 -21.68 4.59
CA GLY A 255 -8.86 -21.51 3.15
C GLY A 255 -8.48 -20.10 2.70
N TYR A 256 -7.70 -19.39 3.50
CA TYR A 256 -7.01 -18.16 3.11
C TYR A 256 -5.55 -18.42 2.78
N ASP A 257 -4.95 -17.52 2.01
CA ASP A 257 -3.54 -17.54 1.66
C ASP A 257 -2.75 -16.59 2.58
N PRO A 258 -2.07 -17.09 3.64
CA PRO A 258 -1.30 -16.23 4.53
C PRO A 258 -0.08 -15.66 3.82
N PHE A 259 0.19 -14.37 4.03
CA PHE A 259 1.38 -13.68 3.53
C PHE A 259 2.12 -13.01 4.68
N VAL A 260 3.27 -13.54 5.04
CA VAL A 260 4.08 -13.07 6.17
C VAL A 260 4.79 -11.77 5.83
N MET A 261 4.48 -10.73 6.59
CA MET A 261 5.20 -9.46 6.63
C MET A 261 6.13 -9.45 7.83
N VAL A 262 7.38 -9.03 7.64
CA VAL A 262 8.38 -9.01 8.73
C VAL A 262 8.64 -7.56 9.13
N TYR A 263 8.28 -7.21 10.36
CA TYR A 263 8.63 -5.93 10.95
C TYR A 263 10.15 -5.86 11.15
N ASP A 264 10.76 -4.70 10.83
CA ASP A 264 12.21 -4.49 10.91
C ASP A 264 13.02 -5.67 10.31
N LYS A 265 12.70 -6.00 9.08
CA LYS A 265 13.28 -7.14 8.37
C LYS A 265 14.81 -7.19 8.34
N PRO A 266 15.56 -6.06 8.24
CA PRO A 266 17.01 -6.07 8.29
C PRO A 266 17.55 -6.69 9.59
N ASN A 267 16.91 -6.40 10.73
CA ASN A 267 17.31 -6.86 12.05
C ASN A 267 16.57 -8.11 12.53
N ALA A 268 15.63 -8.65 11.71
CA ALA A 268 14.82 -9.78 12.10
C ALA A 268 15.64 -11.08 12.29
N PRO A 269 15.32 -11.92 13.30
CA PRO A 269 15.94 -13.22 13.50
C PRO A 269 15.88 -14.11 12.25
N ARG A 270 16.90 -14.95 12.08
CA ARG A 270 16.96 -15.89 10.94
C ARG A 270 15.71 -16.76 10.83
N GLU A 271 15.15 -17.16 11.98
CA GLU A 271 13.97 -18.02 12.04
C GLU A 271 12.72 -17.32 11.49
N ILE A 272 12.52 -16.04 11.80
CA ILE A 272 11.41 -15.22 11.25
C ILE A 272 11.56 -15.06 9.72
N ARG A 273 12.78 -14.82 9.24
CA ARG A 273 13.04 -14.74 7.79
C ARG A 273 12.83 -16.08 7.09
N ARG A 274 13.10 -17.18 7.79
CA ARG A 274 12.81 -18.55 7.34
C ARG A 274 11.30 -18.81 7.30
N LEU A 275 10.55 -18.37 8.33
CA LEU A 275 9.08 -18.42 8.36
C LEU A 275 8.48 -17.66 7.17
N GLN A 276 8.95 -16.45 6.89
CA GLN A 276 8.52 -15.68 5.73
C GLN A 276 8.75 -16.44 4.41
N ARG A 277 9.93 -17.00 4.21
CA ARG A 277 10.24 -17.76 2.98
C ARG A 277 9.34 -18.97 2.84
N TRP A 278 9.12 -19.71 3.93
CA TRP A 278 8.24 -20.88 3.93
C TRP A 278 6.81 -20.54 3.58
N SER A 279 6.21 -19.55 4.24
CA SER A 279 4.81 -19.17 4.03
C SER A 279 4.58 -18.49 2.68
N ASN A 280 5.48 -17.59 2.26
CA ASN A 280 5.27 -16.78 1.06
C ASN A 280 5.64 -17.51 -0.23
N ASN A 281 6.46 -18.55 -0.18
CA ASN A 281 6.67 -19.43 -1.31
C ASN A 281 5.54 -20.48 -1.37
N LYS A 282 4.54 -20.25 -2.19
CA LYS A 282 3.31 -21.05 -2.24
C LYS A 282 3.53 -22.50 -2.62
N TRP A 283 4.56 -22.80 -3.40
CA TRP A 283 4.93 -24.18 -3.71
C TRP A 283 5.48 -24.88 -2.46
N VAL A 284 6.40 -24.24 -1.74
CA VAL A 284 6.97 -24.78 -0.48
C VAL A 284 5.87 -24.94 0.56
N PHE A 285 5.05 -23.91 0.78
CA PHE A 285 3.96 -23.93 1.75
C PHE A 285 2.97 -25.08 1.52
N LYS A 286 2.67 -25.38 0.26
CA LYS A 286 1.81 -26.52 -0.11
C LYS A 286 2.48 -27.88 0.07
N LYS A 287 3.77 -28.00 -0.27
CA LYS A 287 4.51 -29.29 -0.22
C LYS A 287 5.05 -29.62 1.16
N CYS A 288 5.32 -28.62 1.98
CA CYS A 288 5.81 -28.75 3.36
C CYS A 288 4.79 -28.09 4.32
N PRO A 289 3.69 -28.78 4.69
CA PRO A 289 2.58 -28.16 5.43
C PRO A 289 2.92 -27.80 6.89
N LYS A 290 4.02 -28.32 7.44
CA LYS A 290 4.49 -28.00 8.80
C LYS A 290 5.82 -27.26 8.75
N PHE A 291 5.90 -26.12 9.42
CA PHE A 291 7.10 -25.29 9.45
C PHE A 291 8.32 -26.02 10.04
N GLU A 292 8.11 -26.89 11.03
CA GLU A 292 9.17 -27.69 11.68
C GLU A 292 9.92 -28.57 10.67
N ASN A 293 9.24 -29.03 9.62
CA ASN A 293 9.80 -29.87 8.57
C ASN A 293 10.51 -29.08 7.46
N TYR A 294 10.37 -27.76 7.46
CA TYR A 294 11.03 -26.91 6.48
C TYR A 294 12.48 -26.65 6.87
N LYS A 295 13.42 -27.15 6.12
CA LYS A 295 14.87 -27.05 6.40
C LYS A 295 15.52 -25.78 5.83
N GLY A 296 14.77 -24.91 5.09
CA GLY A 296 15.12 -23.57 4.71
C GLY A 296 15.88 -23.40 3.45
#